data_ceb3aea1ac319275c948c818979b14ec
#
_entry.id   ceb3aea1ac319275c948c818979b14ec
#
_cell.length_a   1.000
_cell.length_b   1.000
_cell.length_c   1.000
_cell.angle_alpha   90.00
_cell.angle_beta   90.00
_cell.angle_gamma   90.00
#
_symmetry.space_group_name_H-M   'P 1'
#
loop_
_entity.id
_entity.type
_entity.pdbx_description
1 polymer ?
#
loop_
_entity_poly.entity_id
_entity_poly.type
_entity_poly.pdbx_seq_one_letter_code
_entity_poly.pdbx_strand_id
1 'polypeptide(L)'
;MTELQPFSLPKKTPLGLFERSMEHLTGLSQLQALYEQRPQALSSAEFLRYTLRSLNVRSRYLRKDFAQLPKTGPVVIVANHPLGGLEGVILASLILAHRPDLKLFANELLYSVPELRDIFIPVDVFSTTKAKVTNSNALNEGREHLKNGGVLLVFPAGAVSTQQADNVIDDLPWRHSAAKLAIETGAIVCPVYIQGQNSRAFYRAKKIHSLLGTCMLGRELLNKSGTCLGVAVGDLVKPATLYHYKTIPQVTAYLRMLTYSLEQSIKPRPETLANTYSNTISLPIDSRKLLVDIEHLPEEAKLISQGGMSAYIANVQQIPNLILEIGRLRESVFRAVGEGTGQSIDTDQFDKTYLHLFVWDHKDNKLVGAYRLGLVDKILHQGNLAALYTYSLFRYDNTLLKQFGPSIELGRSIIAKKYQRSPTAXGKVIAFNVDHDFQDALDGLLVVDLRDVSQRQLAKYMGTHAATSYLSYHKAHNDTYNR
;
A
#
# COMPACT_ATOMS: atom_id res chain seq x y z
N MET A 1 -11.24 -38.88 30.31
CA MET A 1 -10.91 -38.09 29.10
C MET A 1 -9.61 -37.35 29.37
N THR A 2 -8.54 -37.70 28.64
CA THR A 2 -7.28 -36.95 28.73
C THR A 2 -7.55 -35.52 28.28
N GLU A 3 -7.32 -34.55 29.14
CA GLU A 3 -7.45 -33.14 28.81
C GLU A 3 -6.56 -32.82 27.59
N LEU A 4 -7.15 -32.22 26.58
CA LEU A 4 -6.45 -31.79 25.37
C LEU A 4 -5.46 -30.68 25.74
N GLN A 5 -4.18 -30.91 25.45
CA GLN A 5 -3.10 -29.97 25.76
C GLN A 5 -2.45 -29.47 24.47
N PRO A 6 -3.16 -28.64 23.68
CA PRO A 6 -2.65 -28.22 22.37
C PRO A 6 -1.38 -27.37 22.42
N PHE A 7 -1.06 -26.78 23.58
CA PHE A 7 0.13 -25.95 23.77
C PHE A 7 1.22 -26.64 24.60
N SER A 8 1.21 -27.99 24.70
CA SER A 8 2.22 -28.77 25.40
C SER A 8 3.11 -29.52 24.44
N LEU A 9 4.40 -29.58 24.74
CA LEU A 9 5.35 -30.35 23.95
C LEU A 9 5.27 -31.85 24.29
N PRO A 10 5.49 -32.75 23.31
CA PRO A 10 5.56 -34.17 23.59
C PRO A 10 6.73 -34.47 24.55
N LYS A 11 6.45 -35.12 25.66
CA LYS A 11 7.45 -35.45 26.68
C LYS A 11 8.41 -36.53 26.16
N LYS A 12 9.66 -36.16 25.93
CA LYS A 12 10.73 -37.03 25.41
C LYS A 12 11.86 -37.24 26.42
N THR A 13 11.98 -36.35 27.42
CA THR A 13 13.01 -36.45 28.45
C THR A 13 12.43 -37.07 29.74
N PRO A 14 13.29 -37.63 30.61
CA PRO A 14 12.83 -38.11 31.90
C PRO A 14 12.11 -37.03 32.71
N LEU A 15 10.90 -37.34 33.18
CA LEU A 15 10.01 -36.40 33.90
C LEU A 15 9.58 -35.17 33.09
N GLY A 16 9.95 -35.06 31.80
CA GLY A 16 9.60 -33.94 30.96
C GLY A 16 10.19 -32.62 31.40
N LEU A 17 11.31 -32.60 32.09
CA LEU A 17 11.90 -31.41 32.68
C LEU A 17 12.37 -30.39 31.61
N PHE A 18 12.99 -30.93 30.55
CA PHE A 18 13.44 -30.10 29.44
C PHE A 18 12.27 -29.45 28.71
N GLU A 19 11.25 -30.24 28.41
CA GLU A 19 10.03 -29.81 27.71
C GLU A 19 9.30 -28.75 28.54
N ARG A 20 9.16 -28.93 29.85
CA ARG A 20 8.56 -27.92 30.75
C ARG A 20 9.34 -26.60 30.76
N SER A 21 10.67 -26.71 30.81
CA SER A 21 11.51 -25.49 30.74
C SER A 21 11.33 -24.77 29.42
N MET A 22 11.27 -25.51 28.30
CA MET A 22 11.05 -24.94 26.99
C MET A 22 9.64 -24.33 26.87
N GLU A 23 8.61 -24.99 27.38
CA GLU A 23 7.23 -24.49 27.40
C GLU A 23 7.14 -23.17 28.16
N HIS A 24 7.85 -23.06 29.27
CA HIS A 24 7.89 -21.84 30.07
C HIS A 24 8.62 -20.72 29.32
N LEU A 25 9.78 -21.02 28.75
CA LEU A 25 10.59 -20.03 28.01
C LEU A 25 9.88 -19.52 26.75
N THR A 26 9.13 -20.38 26.08
CA THR A 26 8.42 -20.05 24.83
C THR A 26 7.01 -19.49 25.08
N GLY A 27 6.52 -19.49 26.33
CA GLY A 27 5.19 -19.03 26.69
C GLY A 27 4.09 -20.07 26.49
N LEU A 28 4.41 -21.29 26.05
CA LEU A 28 3.42 -22.32 25.79
C LEU A 28 2.66 -22.73 27.06
N SER A 29 3.34 -22.81 28.20
CA SER A 29 2.68 -23.12 29.49
C SER A 29 1.65 -22.08 29.88
N GLN A 30 1.92 -20.80 29.61
CA GLN A 30 0.95 -19.72 29.88
C GLN A 30 -0.23 -19.77 28.92
N LEU A 31 0.02 -20.08 27.64
CA LEU A 31 -1.06 -20.28 26.65
C LEU A 31 -1.92 -21.49 27.01
N GLN A 32 -1.30 -22.56 27.49
CA GLN A 32 -2.03 -23.77 27.95
C GLN A 32 -2.94 -23.43 29.14
N ALA A 33 -2.43 -22.67 30.10
CA ALA A 33 -3.22 -22.23 31.27
C ALA A 33 -4.41 -21.35 30.85
N LEU A 34 -4.21 -20.43 29.89
CA LEU A 34 -5.31 -19.63 29.34
C LEU A 34 -6.33 -20.50 28.60
N TYR A 35 -5.86 -21.48 27.85
CA TYR A 35 -6.70 -22.41 27.11
C TYR A 35 -7.57 -23.25 28.06
N GLU A 36 -7.03 -23.72 29.17
CA GLU A 36 -7.74 -24.51 30.17
C GLU A 36 -8.88 -23.72 30.86
N GLN A 37 -8.73 -22.41 30.95
CA GLN A 37 -9.74 -21.54 31.56
C GLN A 37 -10.90 -21.20 30.63
N ARG A 38 -10.84 -21.63 29.36
CA ARG A 38 -11.89 -21.29 28.40
C ARG A 38 -13.23 -22.00 28.72
N PRO A 39 -14.36 -21.35 28.41
CA PRO A 39 -15.65 -22.06 28.48
C PRO A 39 -15.65 -23.27 27.54
N GLN A 40 -16.43 -24.27 27.85
CA GLN A 40 -16.57 -25.47 27.04
C GLN A 40 -17.45 -25.21 25.81
N ALA A 41 -17.24 -25.99 24.75
CA ALA A 41 -18.08 -26.03 23.54
C ALA A 41 -18.19 -24.66 22.81
N LEU A 42 -17.08 -23.93 22.74
CA LEU A 42 -17.04 -22.66 21.97
C LEU A 42 -16.98 -22.94 20.47
N SER A 43 -17.77 -22.19 19.71
CA SER A 43 -17.59 -22.10 18.26
C SER A 43 -16.26 -21.38 17.94
N SER A 44 -15.77 -21.51 16.72
CA SER A 44 -14.51 -20.84 16.29
C SER A 44 -14.58 -19.33 16.56
N ALA A 45 -15.68 -18.68 16.22
CA ALA A 45 -15.86 -17.23 16.42
C ALA A 45 -15.82 -16.87 17.92
N GLU A 46 -16.44 -17.64 18.78
CA GLU A 46 -16.45 -17.42 20.23
C GLU A 46 -15.05 -17.64 20.81
N PHE A 47 -14.35 -18.70 20.38
CA PHE A 47 -13.01 -18.99 20.83
C PHE A 47 -12.02 -17.87 20.44
N LEU A 48 -12.10 -17.37 19.22
CA LEU A 48 -11.25 -16.24 18.79
C LEU A 48 -11.51 -14.98 19.63
N ARG A 49 -12.81 -14.67 19.90
CA ARG A 49 -13.15 -13.54 20.75
C ARG A 49 -12.69 -13.77 22.21
N TYR A 50 -12.82 -14.98 22.72
CA TYR A 50 -12.29 -15.34 24.05
C TYR A 50 -10.78 -15.12 24.10
N THR A 51 -10.05 -15.59 23.11
CA THR A 51 -8.58 -15.43 23.02
C THR A 51 -8.18 -13.95 23.06
N LEU A 52 -8.84 -13.11 22.26
CA LEU A 52 -8.55 -11.67 22.24
C LEU A 52 -8.86 -11.00 23.60
N ARG A 53 -9.96 -11.39 24.25
CA ARG A 53 -10.32 -10.87 25.58
C ARG A 53 -9.29 -11.31 26.64
N SER A 54 -8.94 -12.60 26.66
CA SER A 54 -7.98 -13.16 27.65
C SER A 54 -6.62 -12.52 27.52
N LEU A 55 -6.21 -12.17 26.30
CA LEU A 55 -4.97 -11.42 26.05
C LEU A 55 -5.14 -9.93 26.20
N ASN A 56 -6.37 -9.45 26.44
CA ASN A 56 -6.69 -8.01 26.45
C ASN A 56 -6.20 -7.30 25.18
N VAL A 57 -6.31 -7.98 24.03
CA VAL A 57 -5.92 -7.41 22.72
C VAL A 57 -7.14 -6.82 22.06
N ARG A 58 -7.01 -5.60 21.57
CA ARG A 58 -8.06 -4.90 20.84
C ARG A 58 -7.58 -4.59 19.43
N SER A 59 -8.53 -4.44 18.52
CA SER A 59 -8.25 -4.00 17.16
C SER A 59 -9.09 -2.76 16.82
N ARG A 60 -8.54 -1.91 15.99
CA ARG A 60 -9.19 -0.69 15.54
C ARG A 60 -9.14 -0.61 14.02
N TYR A 61 -10.31 -0.45 13.40
CA TYR A 61 -10.38 -0.15 11.98
C TYR A 61 -9.91 1.29 11.74
N LEU A 62 -9.13 1.46 10.70
CA LEU A 62 -8.52 2.76 10.39
C LEU A 62 -9.00 3.31 9.04
N ARG A 63 -9.69 2.51 8.25
CA ARG A 63 -10.24 2.92 6.96
C ARG A 63 -11.63 2.31 6.79
N LYS A 64 -11.75 1.19 6.09
CA LYS A 64 -13.00 0.44 5.91
C LYS A 64 -13.02 -0.75 6.84
N ASP A 65 -14.16 -1.38 6.95
CA ASP A 65 -14.32 -2.63 7.71
C ASP A 65 -14.76 -3.77 6.77
N PHE A 66 -14.93 -4.95 7.33
CA PHE A 66 -15.33 -6.12 6.54
C PHE A 66 -16.82 -6.15 6.17
N ALA A 67 -17.61 -5.18 6.61
CA ALA A 67 -19.03 -5.05 6.20
C ALA A 67 -19.16 -4.81 4.68
N GLN A 68 -18.11 -4.32 4.01
CA GLN A 68 -18.11 -4.15 2.56
C GLN A 68 -18.02 -5.47 1.79
N LEU A 69 -17.64 -6.58 2.45
CA LEU A 69 -17.55 -7.88 1.78
C LEU A 69 -18.91 -8.31 1.22
N PRO A 70 -18.95 -8.87 0.01
CA PRO A 70 -20.20 -9.44 -0.52
C PRO A 70 -20.74 -10.51 0.43
N LYS A 71 -22.04 -10.55 0.62
CA LYS A 71 -22.69 -11.53 1.50
C LYS A 71 -22.52 -12.96 0.99
N THR A 72 -22.36 -13.14 -0.31
CA THR A 72 -22.15 -14.42 -0.98
C THR A 72 -21.12 -14.28 -2.09
N GLY A 73 -20.60 -15.40 -2.56
CA GLY A 73 -19.63 -15.44 -3.65
C GLY A 73 -18.18 -15.47 -3.14
N PRO A 74 -17.25 -15.92 -4.01
CA PRO A 74 -15.87 -16.16 -3.60
C PRO A 74 -15.10 -14.88 -3.29
N VAL A 75 -14.40 -14.88 -2.15
CA VAL A 75 -13.55 -13.76 -1.75
C VAL A 75 -12.20 -14.30 -1.27
N VAL A 76 -11.12 -13.76 -1.79
CA VAL A 76 -9.76 -14.00 -1.26
C VAL A 76 -9.36 -12.74 -0.48
N ILE A 77 -9.07 -12.89 0.80
CA ILE A 77 -8.53 -11.81 1.63
C ILE A 77 -7.01 -12.02 1.71
N VAL A 78 -6.22 -11.02 1.32
CA VAL A 78 -4.76 -11.09 1.38
C VAL A 78 -4.27 -10.11 2.44
N ALA A 79 -3.33 -10.56 3.29
CA ALA A 79 -2.82 -9.73 4.38
C ALA A 79 -1.31 -9.90 4.54
N ASN A 80 -0.64 -8.86 5.04
CA ASN A 80 0.75 -8.96 5.52
C ASN A 80 0.81 -9.83 6.77
N HIS A 81 2.02 -10.33 7.13
CA HIS A 81 2.16 -11.37 8.17
C HIS A 81 3.18 -10.95 9.26
N PRO A 82 2.91 -9.85 10.01
CA PRO A 82 3.93 -9.27 10.90
C PRO A 82 4.12 -9.99 12.25
N LEU A 83 3.11 -10.71 12.76
CA LEU A 83 3.08 -11.20 14.14
C LEU A 83 3.16 -12.73 14.27
N GLY A 84 2.67 -13.46 13.26
CA GLY A 84 2.78 -14.92 13.18
C GLY A 84 1.58 -15.72 13.66
N GLY A 85 0.70 -15.16 14.44
CA GLY A 85 -0.50 -15.85 14.93
C GLY A 85 -1.60 -14.87 15.30
N LEU A 86 -1.23 -13.80 15.96
CA LEU A 86 -2.20 -12.82 16.48
C LEU A 86 -3.01 -12.17 15.36
N GLU A 87 -2.38 -11.83 14.22
CA GLU A 87 -3.11 -11.26 13.09
C GLU A 87 -4.15 -12.23 12.53
N GLY A 88 -3.82 -13.52 12.52
CA GLY A 88 -4.78 -14.55 12.13
C GLY A 88 -6.00 -14.56 13.05
N VAL A 89 -5.76 -14.50 14.37
CA VAL A 89 -6.82 -14.46 15.40
C VAL A 89 -7.68 -13.19 15.22
N ILE A 90 -7.04 -12.03 15.05
CA ILE A 90 -7.75 -10.75 14.89
C ILE A 90 -8.57 -10.77 13.59
N LEU A 91 -7.94 -11.05 12.45
CA LEU A 91 -8.62 -10.99 11.15
C LEU A 91 -9.74 -12.03 11.07
N ALA A 92 -9.49 -13.26 11.52
CA ALA A 92 -10.54 -14.30 11.52
C ALA A 92 -11.73 -13.88 12.39
N SER A 93 -11.47 -13.33 13.58
CA SER A 93 -12.54 -12.84 14.47
C SER A 93 -13.39 -11.75 13.82
N LEU A 94 -12.72 -10.81 13.11
CA LEU A 94 -13.41 -9.70 12.44
C LEU A 94 -14.17 -10.18 11.20
N ILE A 95 -13.58 -11.07 10.39
CA ILE A 95 -14.20 -11.56 9.15
C ILE A 95 -15.42 -12.44 9.46
N LEU A 96 -15.30 -13.35 10.45
CA LEU A 96 -16.40 -14.25 10.83
C LEU A 96 -17.66 -13.49 11.28
N ALA A 97 -17.54 -12.25 11.73
CA ALA A 97 -18.69 -11.42 12.06
C ALA A 97 -19.54 -11.05 10.83
N HIS A 98 -18.97 -11.12 9.63
CA HIS A 98 -19.61 -10.73 8.38
C HIS A 98 -19.78 -11.91 7.40
N ARG A 99 -18.84 -12.88 7.44
CA ARG A 99 -18.81 -14.06 6.56
C ARG A 99 -18.44 -15.29 7.41
N PRO A 100 -19.46 -16.01 7.89
CA PRO A 100 -19.23 -17.19 8.74
C PRO A 100 -18.59 -18.38 8.01
N ASP A 101 -18.56 -18.32 6.68
CA ASP A 101 -17.94 -19.33 5.80
C ASP A 101 -16.44 -19.06 5.57
N LEU A 102 -15.79 -18.35 6.49
CA LEU A 102 -14.34 -18.10 6.40
C LEU A 102 -13.55 -19.40 6.57
N LYS A 103 -12.55 -19.59 5.70
CA LYS A 103 -11.42 -20.51 5.93
C LYS A 103 -10.10 -19.75 5.82
N LEU A 104 -9.03 -20.28 6.44
CA LEU A 104 -7.69 -19.71 6.31
C LEU A 104 -6.61 -20.79 6.32
N PHE A 105 -5.54 -20.54 5.57
CA PHE A 105 -4.36 -21.40 5.60
C PHE A 105 -3.60 -21.17 6.90
N ALA A 106 -3.37 -22.22 7.66
CA ALA A 106 -2.68 -22.16 8.95
C ALA A 106 -1.72 -23.33 9.11
N ASN A 107 -0.65 -23.09 9.87
CA ASN A 107 0.32 -24.14 10.22
C ASN A 107 -0.40 -25.34 10.85
N GLU A 108 -0.10 -26.53 10.36
CA GLU A 108 -0.64 -27.81 10.85
C GLU A 108 -0.60 -27.93 12.40
N LEU A 109 0.39 -27.32 13.04
CA LEU A 109 0.50 -27.33 14.50
C LEU A 109 -0.72 -26.69 15.19
N LEU A 110 -1.33 -25.68 14.58
CA LEU A 110 -2.52 -25.02 15.12
C LEU A 110 -3.79 -25.85 14.98
N TYR A 111 -3.77 -26.91 14.18
CA TYR A 111 -4.88 -27.85 14.02
C TYR A 111 -5.10 -28.68 15.30
N SER A 112 -4.11 -28.69 16.22
CA SER A 112 -4.27 -29.29 17.56
C SER A 112 -5.32 -28.58 18.42
N VAL A 113 -5.71 -27.32 18.06
CA VAL A 113 -6.75 -26.56 18.77
C VAL A 113 -8.11 -26.90 18.14
N PRO A 114 -8.97 -27.71 18.83
CA PRO A 114 -10.22 -28.20 18.23
C PRO A 114 -11.14 -27.09 17.72
N GLU A 115 -11.24 -25.98 18.47
CA GLU A 115 -12.14 -24.87 18.17
C GLU A 115 -11.80 -24.16 16.86
N LEU A 116 -10.59 -24.40 16.31
CA LEU A 116 -10.15 -23.73 15.07
C LEU A 116 -10.21 -24.65 13.83
N ARG A 117 -10.48 -25.93 14.02
CA ARG A 117 -10.45 -26.91 12.91
C ARG A 117 -11.41 -26.59 11.78
N ASP A 118 -12.58 -26.07 12.12
CA ASP A 118 -13.62 -25.76 11.12
C ASP A 118 -13.22 -24.64 10.18
N ILE A 119 -12.35 -23.74 10.63
CA ILE A 119 -11.94 -22.58 9.83
C ILE A 119 -10.51 -22.72 9.26
N PHE A 120 -9.74 -23.73 9.68
CA PHE A 120 -8.35 -23.90 9.24
C PHE A 120 -8.22 -24.92 8.12
N ILE A 121 -7.44 -24.57 7.10
CA ILE A 121 -6.92 -25.49 6.09
C ILE A 121 -5.44 -25.69 6.44
N PRO A 122 -5.02 -26.87 6.89
CA PRO A 122 -3.65 -27.07 7.36
C PRO A 122 -2.62 -27.00 6.23
N VAL A 123 -1.53 -26.28 6.46
CA VAL A 123 -0.38 -26.20 5.56
C VAL A 123 0.89 -26.57 6.33
N ASP A 124 1.81 -27.24 5.65
CA ASP A 124 3.13 -27.53 6.19
C ASP A 124 4.08 -26.39 5.82
N VAL A 125 4.53 -25.65 6.84
CA VAL A 125 5.45 -24.51 6.67
C VAL A 125 6.93 -24.95 6.71
N PHE A 126 7.18 -26.21 7.08
CA PHE A 126 8.52 -26.79 7.14
C PHE A 126 8.80 -27.48 5.81
N SER A 127 9.91 -27.20 5.17
CA SER A 127 10.25 -27.70 3.83
C SER A 127 10.58 -29.22 3.84
N THR A 128 9.59 -30.03 4.22
CA THR A 128 9.70 -31.50 4.24
C THR A 128 9.27 -32.10 2.89
N THR A 129 9.60 -33.35 2.67
CA THR A 129 9.13 -34.09 1.49
C THR A 129 7.60 -34.19 1.46
N LYS A 130 6.98 -34.25 2.63
CA LYS A 130 5.52 -34.27 2.78
C LYS A 130 4.87 -32.92 2.49
N ALA A 131 5.61 -31.81 2.67
CA ALA A 131 5.08 -30.45 2.53
C ALA A 131 4.47 -30.21 1.15
N LYS A 132 5.08 -30.74 0.08
CA LYS A 132 4.56 -30.57 -1.29
C LYS A 132 3.17 -31.16 -1.46
N VAL A 133 2.93 -32.36 -0.93
CA VAL A 133 1.64 -33.05 -1.00
C VAL A 133 0.61 -32.33 -0.13
N THR A 134 0.96 -32.06 1.14
CA THR A 134 0.09 -31.36 2.08
C THR A 134 -0.34 -30.00 1.52
N ASN A 135 0.61 -29.21 1.02
CA ASN A 135 0.34 -27.87 0.52
C ASN A 135 -0.45 -27.89 -0.81
N SER A 136 -0.24 -28.92 -1.65
CA SER A 136 -1.06 -29.13 -2.85
C SER A 136 -2.51 -29.43 -2.48
N ASN A 137 -2.72 -30.30 -1.51
CA ASN A 137 -4.07 -30.65 -1.02
C ASN A 137 -4.75 -29.42 -0.39
N ALA A 138 -4.01 -28.66 0.40
CA ALA A 138 -4.52 -27.42 1.00
C ALA A 138 -4.97 -26.41 -0.07
N LEU A 139 -4.16 -26.24 -1.14
CA LEU A 139 -4.52 -25.35 -2.24
C LEU A 139 -5.77 -25.83 -2.99
N ASN A 140 -5.92 -27.15 -3.17
CA ASN A 140 -7.11 -27.73 -3.78
C ASN A 140 -8.34 -27.51 -2.89
N GLU A 141 -8.22 -27.74 -1.58
CA GLU A 141 -9.30 -27.47 -0.63
C GLU A 141 -9.72 -26.00 -0.65
N GLY A 142 -8.74 -25.08 -0.63
CA GLY A 142 -9.01 -23.63 -0.73
C GLY A 142 -9.70 -23.26 -2.04
N ARG A 143 -9.29 -23.89 -3.14
CA ARG A 143 -9.90 -23.67 -4.47
C ARG A 143 -11.37 -24.11 -4.47
N GLU A 144 -11.64 -25.30 -3.96
CA GLU A 144 -13.02 -25.82 -3.90
C GLU A 144 -13.90 -24.99 -2.96
N HIS A 145 -13.34 -24.55 -1.84
CA HIS A 145 -14.03 -23.65 -0.92
C HIS A 145 -14.44 -22.34 -1.64
N LEU A 146 -13.52 -21.75 -2.39
CA LEU A 146 -13.80 -20.52 -3.17
C LEU A 146 -14.83 -20.78 -4.26
N LYS A 147 -14.72 -21.89 -5.02
CA LYS A 147 -15.72 -22.25 -6.06
C LYS A 147 -17.13 -22.38 -5.49
N ASN A 148 -17.23 -22.80 -4.24
CA ASN A 148 -18.50 -22.91 -3.53
C ASN A 148 -18.95 -21.56 -2.93
N GLY A 149 -18.27 -20.47 -3.26
CA GLY A 149 -18.63 -19.11 -2.87
C GLY A 149 -18.10 -18.69 -1.50
N GLY A 150 -17.14 -19.43 -0.93
CA GLY A 150 -16.59 -19.16 0.39
C GLY A 150 -15.55 -18.04 0.43
N VAL A 151 -15.13 -17.69 1.66
CA VAL A 151 -14.08 -16.70 1.92
C VAL A 151 -12.80 -17.41 2.35
N LEU A 152 -11.68 -16.99 1.75
CA LEU A 152 -10.36 -17.57 2.08
C LEU A 152 -9.39 -16.45 2.49
N LEU A 153 -8.90 -16.49 3.73
CA LEU A 153 -7.85 -15.58 4.22
C LEU A 153 -6.48 -16.22 3.95
N VAL A 154 -5.61 -15.47 3.31
CA VAL A 154 -4.27 -15.93 2.92
C VAL A 154 -3.23 -14.91 3.40
N PHE A 155 -2.13 -15.41 3.97
CA PHE A 155 -0.92 -14.64 4.24
C PHE A 155 0.11 -15.05 3.18
N PRO A 156 0.20 -14.34 2.03
CA PRO A 156 0.98 -14.87 0.90
C PRO A 156 2.49 -14.97 1.15
N ALA A 157 3.01 -14.25 2.15
CA ALA A 157 4.41 -14.38 2.57
C ALA A 157 4.75 -15.81 3.01
N GLY A 158 3.77 -16.56 3.51
CA GLY A 158 3.93 -17.94 3.95
C GLY A 158 4.78 -18.11 5.21
N ALA A 159 5.26 -17.01 5.76
CA ALA A 159 6.02 -16.98 7.01
C ALA A 159 5.98 -15.56 7.58
N VAL A 160 6.17 -15.47 8.88
CA VAL A 160 6.19 -14.20 9.62
C VAL A 160 7.26 -13.26 9.04
N SER A 161 6.97 -11.97 8.97
CA SER A 161 7.91 -10.93 8.51
C SER A 161 9.29 -11.08 9.16
N THR A 162 10.32 -10.69 8.43
CA THR A 162 11.73 -10.83 8.84
C THR A 162 12.42 -9.47 8.78
N GLN A 163 13.50 -9.37 9.56
CA GLN A 163 14.37 -8.21 9.49
C GLN A 163 15.29 -8.37 8.28
N GLN A 164 15.22 -7.44 7.34
CA GLN A 164 16.03 -7.39 6.12
C GLN A 164 17.42 -6.79 6.43
N ALA A 165 18.30 -6.79 5.42
CA ALA A 165 19.68 -6.31 5.56
C ALA A 165 19.77 -4.84 6.00
N ASP A 166 18.81 -4.03 5.61
CA ASP A 166 18.72 -2.60 5.95
C ASP A 166 17.99 -2.33 7.28
N ASN A 167 17.76 -3.38 8.07
CA ASN A 167 17.03 -3.37 9.34
C ASN A 167 15.53 -3.09 9.21
N VAL A 168 15.00 -3.00 7.99
CA VAL A 168 13.55 -2.88 7.76
C VAL A 168 12.91 -4.25 8.04
N ILE A 169 11.76 -4.25 8.71
CA ILE A 169 10.98 -5.47 8.93
C ILE A 169 9.96 -5.56 7.80
N ASP A 170 10.01 -6.64 7.04
CA ASP A 170 9.15 -6.83 5.88
C ASP A 170 8.81 -8.32 5.69
N ASP A 171 7.74 -8.57 4.97
CA ASP A 171 7.37 -9.93 4.56
C ASP A 171 8.41 -10.51 3.59
N LEU A 172 8.55 -11.80 3.63
CA LEU A 172 9.24 -12.54 2.56
C LEU A 172 8.50 -12.30 1.22
N PRO A 173 9.18 -12.52 0.09
CA PRO A 173 8.52 -12.40 -1.21
C PRO A 173 7.20 -13.20 -1.23
N TRP A 174 6.12 -12.55 -1.65
CA TRP A 174 4.80 -13.16 -1.64
C TRP A 174 4.72 -14.32 -2.63
N ARG A 175 4.21 -15.45 -2.18
CA ARG A 175 3.92 -16.63 -3.01
C ARG A 175 2.71 -16.32 -3.90
N HIS A 176 2.68 -16.97 -5.05
CA HIS A 176 1.67 -16.72 -6.08
C HIS A 176 0.31 -17.41 -5.85
N SER A 177 0.18 -18.18 -4.76
CA SER A 177 -1.02 -18.99 -4.50
C SER A 177 -2.30 -18.16 -4.40
N ALA A 178 -2.27 -17.05 -3.67
CA ALA A 178 -3.47 -16.19 -3.51
C ALA A 178 -3.92 -15.60 -4.86
N ALA A 179 -2.97 -15.07 -5.63
CA ALA A 179 -3.24 -14.51 -6.96
C ALA A 179 -3.79 -15.57 -7.92
N LYS A 180 -3.18 -16.78 -7.88
CA LYS A 180 -3.62 -17.91 -8.70
C LYS A 180 -5.05 -18.32 -8.35
N LEU A 181 -5.34 -18.51 -7.05
CA LEU A 181 -6.67 -18.88 -6.58
C LEU A 181 -7.71 -17.81 -6.98
N ALA A 182 -7.40 -16.52 -6.80
CA ALA A 182 -8.32 -15.44 -7.16
C ALA A 182 -8.68 -15.46 -8.65
N ILE A 183 -7.68 -15.66 -9.51
CA ILE A 183 -7.89 -15.72 -10.97
C ILE A 183 -8.68 -16.96 -11.37
N GLU A 184 -8.31 -18.14 -10.84
CA GLU A 184 -8.92 -19.43 -11.19
C GLU A 184 -10.39 -19.53 -10.77
N THR A 185 -10.75 -18.84 -9.68
CA THR A 185 -12.10 -18.93 -9.10
C THR A 185 -12.96 -17.69 -9.39
N GLY A 186 -12.37 -16.68 -10.02
CA GLY A 186 -13.08 -15.41 -10.24
C GLY A 186 -13.41 -14.71 -8.92
N ALA A 187 -12.59 -14.91 -7.89
CA ALA A 187 -12.83 -14.33 -6.57
C ALA A 187 -12.50 -12.83 -6.54
N ILE A 188 -13.32 -12.08 -5.83
CA ILE A 188 -12.99 -10.70 -5.44
C ILE A 188 -11.82 -10.77 -4.44
N VAL A 189 -10.86 -9.84 -4.55
CA VAL A 189 -9.75 -9.79 -3.58
C VAL A 189 -9.92 -8.59 -2.66
N CYS A 190 -9.74 -8.81 -1.36
CA CYS A 190 -9.77 -7.78 -0.33
C CYS A 190 -8.36 -7.66 0.27
N PRO A 191 -7.60 -6.60 -0.04
CA PRO A 191 -6.30 -6.39 0.60
C PRO A 191 -6.49 -5.84 2.01
N VAL A 192 -5.70 -6.34 2.96
CA VAL A 192 -5.76 -5.93 4.37
C VAL A 192 -4.34 -5.75 4.90
N TYR A 193 -4.10 -4.64 5.57
CA TYR A 193 -2.84 -4.42 6.28
C TYR A 193 -3.11 -4.41 7.79
N ILE A 194 -2.33 -5.17 8.52
CA ILE A 194 -2.39 -5.18 9.98
C ILE A 194 -1.07 -4.63 10.55
N GLN A 195 -1.22 -3.70 11.47
CA GLN A 195 -0.10 -3.07 12.16
C GLN A 195 0.53 -4.02 13.16
N GLY A 196 1.84 -4.06 13.22
CA GLY A 196 2.52 -4.81 14.26
C GLY A 196 3.94 -5.19 13.90
N GLN A 197 4.67 -5.56 14.93
CA GLN A 197 6.00 -6.15 14.79
C GLN A 197 6.31 -6.96 16.05
N ASN A 198 7.15 -7.97 15.91
CA ASN A 198 7.60 -8.78 17.01
C ASN A 198 8.78 -8.13 17.74
N SER A 199 9.23 -8.71 18.83
CA SER A 199 10.33 -8.18 19.62
C SER A 199 11.68 -8.30 18.87
N ARG A 200 12.64 -7.46 19.24
CA ARG A 200 14.01 -7.56 18.71
C ARG A 200 14.62 -8.94 19.02
N ALA A 201 14.27 -9.54 20.16
CA ALA A 201 14.72 -10.88 20.52
C ALA A 201 14.22 -11.92 19.52
N PHE A 202 12.95 -11.83 19.10
CA PHE A 202 12.36 -12.69 18.08
C PHE A 202 13.15 -12.63 16.77
N TYR A 203 13.42 -11.42 16.27
CA TYR A 203 14.12 -11.27 14.98
C TYR A 203 15.57 -11.78 15.07
N ARG A 204 16.24 -11.57 16.21
CA ARG A 204 17.59 -12.13 16.44
C ARG A 204 17.56 -13.66 16.44
N ALA A 205 16.62 -14.25 17.17
CA ALA A 205 16.46 -15.72 17.24
C ALA A 205 16.18 -16.30 15.86
N LYS A 206 15.26 -15.67 15.10
CA LYS A 206 14.89 -16.10 13.76
C LYS A 206 16.07 -16.01 12.78
N LYS A 207 16.96 -15.02 12.98
CA LYS A 207 18.16 -14.84 12.15
C LYS A 207 19.18 -15.96 12.40
N ILE A 208 19.26 -16.48 13.64
CA ILE A 208 20.11 -17.61 13.98
C ILE A 208 19.55 -18.91 13.38
N HIS A 209 18.26 -19.15 13.59
CA HIS A 209 17.58 -20.35 13.05
C HIS A 209 16.06 -20.12 13.01
N SER A 210 15.44 -20.48 11.90
CA SER A 210 13.99 -20.27 11.68
C SER A 210 13.13 -20.95 12.75
N LEU A 211 13.49 -22.14 13.21
CA LEU A 211 12.76 -22.86 14.24
C LEU A 211 12.75 -22.13 15.59
N LEU A 212 13.85 -21.44 15.93
CA LEU A 212 13.91 -20.64 17.16
C LEU A 212 12.87 -19.52 17.12
N GLY A 213 12.74 -18.85 15.97
CA GLY A 213 11.69 -17.87 15.78
C GLY A 213 10.30 -18.47 15.95
N THR A 214 10.05 -19.62 15.34
CA THR A 214 8.76 -20.32 15.47
C THR A 214 8.44 -20.68 16.92
N CYS A 215 9.41 -21.17 17.65
CA CYS A 215 9.24 -21.50 19.08
C CYS A 215 8.89 -20.25 19.91
N MET A 216 9.36 -19.07 19.53
CA MET A 216 9.08 -17.82 20.25
C MET A 216 7.68 -17.25 19.97
N LEU A 217 6.94 -17.77 18.99
CA LEU A 217 5.65 -17.17 18.60
C LEU A 217 4.63 -17.18 19.75
N GLY A 218 4.64 -18.19 20.59
CA GLY A 218 3.79 -18.23 21.79
C GLY A 218 4.08 -17.06 22.72
N ARG A 219 5.36 -16.82 22.99
CA ARG A 219 5.81 -15.68 23.81
C ARG A 219 5.48 -14.34 23.17
N GLU A 220 5.65 -14.23 21.84
CA GLU A 220 5.31 -13.00 21.11
C GLU A 220 3.81 -12.71 21.18
N LEU A 221 2.97 -13.74 21.12
CA LEU A 221 1.53 -13.62 21.31
C LEU A 221 1.21 -13.01 22.69
N LEU A 222 1.81 -13.54 23.72
CA LEU A 222 1.64 -13.05 25.12
C LEU A 222 2.18 -11.63 25.28
N ASN A 223 3.30 -11.29 24.63
CA ASN A 223 3.91 -9.95 24.67
C ASN A 223 3.01 -8.86 24.10
N LYS A 224 1.97 -9.22 23.33
CA LYS A 224 1.00 -8.28 22.77
C LYS A 224 -0.19 -8.03 23.71
N SER A 225 -0.17 -8.63 24.90
CA SER A 225 -1.23 -8.40 25.89
C SER A 225 -1.39 -6.91 26.19
N GLY A 226 -2.63 -6.45 26.21
CA GLY A 226 -2.96 -5.05 26.49
C GLY A 226 -2.80 -4.10 25.31
N THR A 227 -2.45 -4.60 24.10
CA THR A 227 -2.23 -3.72 22.94
C THR A 227 -3.52 -3.50 22.14
N CYS A 228 -3.53 -2.38 21.40
CA CYS A 228 -4.55 -2.09 20.38
C CYS A 228 -3.86 -1.99 19.03
N LEU A 229 -4.25 -2.87 18.09
CA LEU A 229 -3.62 -2.97 16.78
C LEU A 229 -4.49 -2.38 15.69
N GLY A 230 -3.89 -1.59 14.81
CA GLY A 230 -4.56 -1.01 13.65
C GLY A 230 -4.78 -2.07 12.56
N VAL A 231 -6.00 -2.07 11.99
CA VAL A 231 -6.36 -2.90 10.83
C VAL A 231 -6.89 -1.97 9.75
N ALA A 232 -6.21 -1.92 8.62
CA ALA A 232 -6.65 -1.14 7.46
C ALA A 232 -7.16 -2.11 6.39
N VAL A 233 -8.44 -1.97 6.03
CA VAL A 233 -9.10 -2.80 5.01
C VAL A 233 -9.20 -1.96 3.74
N GLY A 234 -8.65 -2.45 2.65
CA GLY A 234 -8.63 -1.75 1.37
C GLY A 234 -9.88 -1.97 0.53
N ASP A 235 -9.90 -1.32 -0.61
CA ASP A 235 -10.98 -1.46 -1.59
C ASP A 235 -10.99 -2.87 -2.18
N LEU A 236 -12.20 -3.34 -2.51
CA LEU A 236 -12.38 -4.65 -3.13
C LEU A 236 -11.89 -4.64 -4.57
N VAL A 237 -10.97 -5.54 -4.90
CA VAL A 237 -10.43 -5.69 -6.25
C VAL A 237 -11.28 -6.71 -7.00
N LYS A 238 -11.94 -6.27 -8.07
CA LYS A 238 -12.79 -7.13 -8.90
C LYS A 238 -11.94 -8.04 -9.79
N PRO A 239 -12.42 -9.23 -10.15
CA PRO A 239 -11.69 -10.13 -11.04
C PRO A 239 -11.29 -9.47 -12.37
N ALA A 240 -12.14 -8.62 -12.92
CA ALA A 240 -11.86 -7.90 -14.17
C ALA A 240 -10.55 -7.08 -14.06
N THR A 241 -10.27 -6.49 -12.90
CA THR A 241 -9.02 -5.76 -12.67
C THR A 241 -7.81 -6.69 -12.73
N LEU A 242 -7.94 -7.89 -12.15
CA LEU A 242 -6.84 -8.86 -12.13
C LEU A 242 -6.52 -9.40 -13.55
N TYR A 243 -7.53 -9.53 -14.38
CA TYR A 243 -7.37 -10.05 -15.75
C TYR A 243 -6.62 -9.08 -16.69
N HIS A 244 -6.43 -7.82 -16.29
CA HIS A 244 -5.61 -6.88 -17.05
C HIS A 244 -4.10 -7.23 -16.98
N TYR A 245 -3.69 -7.98 -15.97
CA TYR A 245 -2.28 -8.37 -15.81
C TYR A 245 -1.99 -9.64 -16.60
N LYS A 246 -0.86 -9.65 -17.32
CA LYS A 246 -0.48 -10.74 -18.22
C LYS A 246 0.00 -12.01 -17.50
N THR A 247 0.51 -11.86 -16.27
CA THR A 247 1.12 -12.98 -15.54
C THR A 247 0.72 -12.99 -14.06
N ILE A 248 0.72 -14.19 -13.46
CA ILE A 248 0.45 -14.36 -12.03
C ILE A 248 1.44 -13.57 -11.13
N PRO A 249 2.76 -13.53 -11.45
CA PRO A 249 3.68 -12.67 -10.68
C PRO A 249 3.27 -11.19 -10.66
N GLN A 250 2.78 -10.65 -11.80
CA GLN A 250 2.31 -9.27 -11.85
C GLN A 250 1.10 -9.05 -10.94
N VAL A 251 0.14 -9.98 -10.94
CA VAL A 251 -1.03 -9.93 -10.06
C VAL A 251 -0.56 -9.98 -8.59
N THR A 252 0.38 -10.87 -8.27
CA THR A 252 0.92 -10.99 -6.90
C THR A 252 1.57 -9.67 -6.45
N ALA A 253 2.37 -9.07 -7.32
CA ALA A 253 3.04 -7.79 -7.03
C ALA A 253 2.01 -6.68 -6.81
N TYR A 254 0.97 -6.63 -7.64
CA TYR A 254 -0.13 -5.67 -7.51
C TYR A 254 -0.85 -5.82 -6.17
N LEU A 255 -1.22 -7.06 -5.79
CA LEU A 255 -1.92 -7.32 -4.53
C LEU A 255 -1.03 -6.95 -3.32
N ARG A 256 0.27 -7.25 -3.39
CA ARG A 256 1.22 -6.87 -2.34
C ARG A 256 1.31 -5.34 -2.22
N MET A 257 1.42 -4.66 -3.36
CA MET A 257 1.45 -3.19 -3.40
C MET A 257 0.19 -2.60 -2.75
N LEU A 258 -1.00 -3.08 -3.14
CA LEU A 258 -2.26 -2.59 -2.55
C LEU A 258 -2.29 -2.80 -1.03
N THR A 259 -1.84 -3.97 -0.56
CA THR A 259 -1.84 -4.29 0.87
C THR A 259 -0.90 -3.34 1.64
N TYR A 260 0.32 -3.15 1.15
CA TYR A 260 1.31 -2.32 1.86
C TYR A 260 1.01 -0.82 1.76
N SER A 261 0.32 -0.38 0.71
CA SER A 261 -0.11 1.03 0.63
C SER A 261 -1.08 1.39 1.76
N LEU A 262 -1.79 0.42 2.32
CA LEU A 262 -2.69 0.64 3.46
C LEU A 262 -1.91 0.99 4.75
N GLU A 263 -0.61 0.74 4.82
CA GLU A 263 0.20 1.08 5.99
C GLU A 263 0.10 2.56 6.34
N GLN A 264 0.04 3.42 5.34
CA GLN A 264 -0.06 4.86 5.56
C GLN A 264 -1.37 5.26 6.25
N SER A 265 -2.43 4.49 6.02
CA SER A 265 -3.71 4.71 6.70
C SER A 265 -3.62 4.44 8.21
N ILE A 266 -2.62 3.66 8.64
CA ILE A 266 -2.42 3.26 10.04
C ILE A 266 -1.53 4.23 10.80
N LYS A 267 -0.58 4.86 10.12
CA LYS A 267 0.22 5.91 10.75
C LYS A 267 -0.77 6.97 11.23
N PRO A 268 -0.74 7.34 12.52
CA PRO A 268 -1.67 8.38 12.95
C PRO A 268 -1.45 9.59 12.05
N ARG A 269 -2.48 9.96 11.33
CA ARG A 269 -2.49 11.28 10.71
C ARG A 269 -2.19 12.21 11.88
N PRO A 270 -1.14 12.99 11.83
CA PRO A 270 -0.89 13.86 12.98
C PRO A 270 -2.05 14.83 13.09
N GLU A 271 -3.00 14.50 13.97
CA GLU A 271 -4.13 15.38 14.30
C GLU A 271 -3.62 16.70 14.88
N THR A 272 -2.34 16.76 15.16
CA THR A 272 -1.68 17.88 15.80
C THR A 272 -0.82 18.74 14.88
N LEU A 273 -0.73 18.42 13.57
CA LEU A 273 0.07 19.26 12.68
C LEU A 273 -0.58 20.62 12.35
N ALA A 274 -1.86 20.79 12.63
CA ALA A 274 -2.48 22.12 12.48
C ALA A 274 -1.83 23.19 13.39
N ASN A 275 -1.19 22.74 14.50
CA ASN A 275 -0.58 23.64 15.48
C ASN A 275 0.95 23.49 15.64
N THR A 276 1.62 22.65 14.82
CA THR A 276 3.06 22.38 15.00
C THR A 276 3.94 22.86 13.84
N TYR A 277 3.38 23.51 12.85
CA TYR A 277 4.23 24.13 11.83
C TYR A 277 4.92 25.33 12.46
N SER A 278 6.23 25.26 12.59
CA SER A 278 7.05 26.30 13.21
C SER A 278 7.07 27.59 12.36
N ASN A 279 6.78 27.48 11.06
CA ASN A 279 6.82 28.62 10.15
C ASN A 279 5.45 28.94 9.60
N THR A 280 5.08 30.20 9.65
CA THR A 280 3.89 30.70 8.94
C THR A 280 4.12 30.60 7.42
N ILE A 281 3.06 30.26 6.69
CA ILE A 281 3.10 30.25 5.21
C ILE A 281 3.36 31.69 4.74
N SER A 282 4.25 31.85 3.78
CA SER A 282 4.57 33.15 3.20
C SER A 282 3.32 33.85 2.64
N LEU A 283 3.32 35.16 2.68
CA LEU A 283 2.26 35.97 2.05
C LEU A 283 2.25 35.75 0.53
N PRO A 284 1.08 35.84 -0.10
CA PRO A 284 0.99 35.77 -1.57
C PRO A 284 1.91 36.78 -2.26
N ILE A 285 2.54 36.34 -3.32
CA ILE A 285 3.37 37.23 -4.15
C ILE A 285 2.45 38.22 -4.88
N ASP A 286 2.87 39.48 -4.95
CA ASP A 286 2.14 40.53 -5.68
C ASP A 286 1.91 40.06 -7.14
N SER A 287 0.64 40.10 -7.57
CA SER A 287 0.24 39.62 -8.89
C SER A 287 0.96 40.40 -10.03
N ARG A 288 1.36 41.64 -9.79
CA ARG A 288 2.15 42.42 -10.76
C ARG A 288 3.51 41.76 -11.04
N LYS A 289 4.16 41.20 -9.99
CA LYS A 289 5.44 40.49 -10.16
C LYS A 289 5.24 39.16 -10.90
N LEU A 290 4.12 38.50 -10.63
CA LEU A 290 3.79 37.25 -11.33
C LEU A 290 3.51 37.50 -12.82
N LEU A 291 2.83 38.59 -13.13
CA LEU A 291 2.58 39.01 -14.51
C LEU A 291 3.88 39.27 -15.28
N VAL A 292 4.88 39.86 -14.64
CA VAL A 292 6.19 40.06 -15.25
C VAL A 292 6.77 38.75 -15.75
N ASP A 293 6.70 37.69 -14.92
CA ASP A 293 7.18 36.36 -15.34
C ASP A 293 6.38 35.87 -16.57
N ILE A 294 5.04 35.95 -16.52
CA ILE A 294 4.15 35.51 -17.61
C ILE A 294 4.46 36.26 -18.94
N GLU A 295 4.65 37.56 -18.87
CA GLU A 295 4.89 38.42 -20.05
C GLU A 295 6.27 38.19 -20.68
N HIS A 296 7.24 37.72 -19.89
CA HIS A 296 8.59 37.44 -20.37
C HIS A 296 8.77 35.99 -20.85
N LEU A 297 7.74 35.13 -20.70
CA LEU A 297 7.81 33.78 -21.21
C LEU A 297 7.83 33.77 -22.75
N PRO A 298 8.67 32.96 -23.36
CA PRO A 298 8.63 32.79 -24.82
C PRO A 298 7.31 32.17 -25.26
N GLU A 299 6.89 32.44 -26.48
CA GLU A 299 5.59 31.95 -26.99
C GLU A 299 5.44 30.43 -26.91
N GLU A 300 6.54 29.72 -27.09
CA GLU A 300 6.61 28.24 -27.03
C GLU A 300 6.34 27.71 -25.63
N ALA A 301 6.50 28.53 -24.61
CA ALA A 301 6.17 28.13 -23.23
C ALA A 301 4.67 28.03 -23.00
N LYS A 302 3.88 28.65 -23.85
CA LYS A 302 2.41 28.68 -23.78
C LYS A 302 1.85 27.49 -24.56
N LEU A 303 1.28 26.52 -23.85
CA LEU A 303 0.80 25.26 -24.43
C LEU A 303 -0.62 25.40 -24.99
N ILE A 304 -1.51 26.09 -24.28
CA ILE A 304 -2.93 26.21 -24.66
C ILE A 304 -3.56 27.40 -23.91
N SER A 305 -4.57 28.00 -24.55
CA SER A 305 -5.43 28.98 -23.92
C SER A 305 -6.89 28.62 -24.13
N GLN A 306 -7.70 28.74 -23.08
CA GLN A 306 -9.14 28.46 -23.15
C GLN A 306 -9.86 29.15 -21.99
N GLY A 307 -10.98 29.83 -22.30
CA GLY A 307 -11.86 30.40 -21.27
C GLY A 307 -11.22 31.43 -20.35
N GLY A 308 -10.25 32.17 -20.84
CA GLY A 308 -9.52 33.16 -20.04
C GLY A 308 -8.37 32.60 -19.21
N MET A 309 -8.09 31.29 -19.39
CA MET A 309 -6.96 30.62 -18.73
C MET A 309 -5.94 30.17 -19.77
N SER A 310 -4.66 30.13 -19.39
CA SER A 310 -3.59 29.60 -20.23
C SER A 310 -2.73 28.63 -19.41
N ALA A 311 -2.31 27.54 -20.07
CA ALA A 311 -1.34 26.62 -19.51
C ALA A 311 0.04 26.90 -20.09
N TYR A 312 1.03 26.92 -19.22
CA TYR A 312 2.42 27.19 -19.54
C TYR A 312 3.34 26.10 -19.02
N ILE A 313 4.50 25.96 -19.67
CA ILE A 313 5.59 25.14 -19.17
C ILE A 313 6.88 25.98 -19.15
N ALA A 314 7.58 25.97 -18.03
CA ALA A 314 8.77 26.82 -17.87
C ALA A 314 9.74 26.20 -16.87
N ASN A 315 11.01 26.56 -16.97
CA ASN A 315 12.02 26.26 -15.95
C ASN A 315 12.08 27.40 -14.91
N VAL A 316 12.75 27.14 -13.80
CA VAL A 316 12.81 28.07 -12.66
C VAL A 316 13.42 29.43 -13.02
N GLN A 317 14.35 29.49 -13.97
CA GLN A 317 15.00 30.72 -14.39
C GLN A 317 14.05 31.66 -15.13
N GLN A 318 13.05 31.08 -15.80
CA GLN A 318 12.05 31.84 -16.56
C GLN A 318 10.92 32.39 -15.68
N ILE A 319 10.73 31.80 -14.47
CA ILE A 319 9.60 32.15 -13.59
C ILE A 319 10.06 32.42 -12.13
N PRO A 320 11.00 33.33 -11.93
CA PRO A 320 11.59 33.56 -10.60
C PRO A 320 10.60 34.00 -9.51
N ASN A 321 9.53 34.69 -9.87
CA ASN A 321 8.47 35.08 -8.92
C ASN A 321 7.39 34.01 -8.82
N LEU A 322 7.00 33.39 -9.95
CA LEU A 322 5.97 32.35 -10.00
C LEU A 322 6.40 31.09 -9.24
N ILE A 323 7.68 30.71 -9.27
CA ILE A 323 8.15 29.54 -8.52
C ILE A 323 7.94 29.71 -7.00
N LEU A 324 8.09 30.93 -6.50
CA LEU A 324 7.84 31.25 -5.10
C LEU A 324 6.35 31.12 -4.75
N GLU A 325 5.47 31.60 -5.67
CA GLU A 325 4.02 31.48 -5.50
C GLU A 325 3.57 30.01 -5.64
N ILE A 326 4.16 29.25 -6.58
CA ILE A 326 3.93 27.80 -6.71
C ILE A 326 4.30 27.12 -5.39
N GLY A 327 5.47 27.40 -4.85
CA GLY A 327 5.93 26.83 -3.57
C GLY A 327 5.02 27.21 -2.41
N ARG A 328 4.57 28.45 -2.36
CA ARG A 328 3.62 28.91 -1.32
C ARG A 328 2.29 28.16 -1.41
N LEU A 329 1.76 28.01 -2.62
CA LEU A 329 0.51 27.28 -2.85
C LEU A 329 0.67 25.78 -2.55
N ARG A 330 1.83 25.18 -2.91
CA ARG A 330 2.15 23.79 -2.54
C ARG A 330 2.05 23.63 -1.02
N GLU A 331 2.77 24.46 -0.27
CA GLU A 331 2.75 24.39 1.19
C GLU A 331 1.32 24.57 1.73
N SER A 332 0.58 25.53 1.18
CA SER A 332 -0.80 25.81 1.62
C SER A 332 -1.74 24.62 1.37
N VAL A 333 -1.65 24.02 0.19
CA VAL A 333 -2.52 22.89 -0.21
C VAL A 333 -2.12 21.62 0.54
N PHE A 334 -0.84 21.29 0.56
CA PHE A 334 -0.34 20.08 1.23
C PHE A 334 -0.50 20.17 2.76
N ARG A 335 -0.28 21.36 3.34
CA ARG A 335 -0.48 21.54 4.79
C ARG A 335 -1.96 21.31 5.17
N ALA A 336 -2.90 21.69 4.30
CA ALA A 336 -4.32 21.50 4.56
C ALA A 336 -4.73 20.02 4.64
N VAL A 337 -3.91 19.13 4.03
CA VAL A 337 -4.14 17.67 4.09
C VAL A 337 -3.10 16.93 4.93
N GLY A 338 -2.27 17.67 5.67
CA GLY A 338 -1.29 17.10 6.59
C GLY A 338 0.01 16.64 5.93
N GLU A 339 0.27 17.06 4.68
CA GLU A 339 1.45 16.68 3.89
C GLU A 339 2.42 17.84 3.65
N GLY A 340 2.18 18.98 4.29
CA GLY A 340 3.06 20.14 4.18
C GLY A 340 4.46 19.91 4.74
N THR A 341 5.45 20.62 4.18
CA THR A 341 6.85 20.53 4.61
C THR A 341 7.10 21.18 5.97
N GLY A 342 6.19 22.05 6.42
CA GLY A 342 6.38 22.85 7.63
C GLY A 342 7.17 24.14 7.37
N GLN A 343 7.65 24.35 6.15
CA GLN A 343 8.38 25.55 5.77
C GLN A 343 7.42 26.65 5.32
N SER A 344 7.89 27.87 5.20
CA SER A 344 7.06 28.99 4.71
C SER A 344 6.70 28.85 3.23
N ILE A 345 7.52 28.09 2.48
CA ILE A 345 7.36 27.82 1.03
C ILE A 345 7.88 26.38 0.78
N ASP A 346 7.12 25.57 0.02
CA ASP A 346 7.55 24.22 -0.41
C ASP A 346 8.33 24.32 -1.73
N THR A 347 9.62 24.59 -1.62
CA THR A 347 10.56 24.48 -2.74
C THR A 347 11.76 23.62 -2.32
N ASP A 348 12.32 22.87 -3.26
CA ASP A 348 13.42 21.97 -2.98
C ASP A 348 14.47 21.99 -4.12
N GLN A 349 15.50 21.16 -3.96
CA GLN A 349 16.60 21.08 -4.93
C GLN A 349 16.13 20.64 -6.32
N PHE A 350 15.07 19.85 -6.39
CA PHE A 350 14.55 19.33 -7.67
C PHE A 350 13.87 20.41 -8.50
N ASP A 351 13.37 21.48 -7.87
CA ASP A 351 12.73 22.59 -8.61
C ASP A 351 13.71 23.26 -9.59
N LYS A 352 15.02 23.14 -9.33
CA LYS A 352 16.07 23.75 -10.17
C LYS A 352 16.26 23.04 -11.52
N THR A 353 16.00 21.72 -11.55
CA THR A 353 16.26 20.87 -12.72
C THR A 353 14.97 20.41 -13.41
N TYR A 354 13.85 20.54 -12.72
CA TYR A 354 12.55 20.13 -13.25
C TYR A 354 11.85 21.30 -13.95
N LEU A 355 10.96 20.99 -14.86
CA LEU A 355 10.06 21.96 -15.46
C LEU A 355 8.82 22.12 -14.59
N HIS A 356 8.18 23.27 -14.73
CA HIS A 356 6.93 23.60 -14.04
C HIS A 356 5.84 23.81 -15.07
N LEU A 357 4.85 22.89 -15.07
CA LEU A 357 3.61 23.05 -15.84
C LEU A 357 2.62 23.78 -14.92
N PHE A 358 2.07 24.89 -15.37
CA PHE A 358 1.14 25.64 -14.54
C PHE A 358 0.04 26.30 -15.37
N VAL A 359 -1.08 26.59 -14.70
CA VAL A 359 -2.23 27.24 -15.31
C VAL A 359 -2.40 28.62 -14.68
N TRP A 360 -2.54 29.63 -15.54
CA TRP A 360 -2.71 31.01 -15.18
C TRP A 360 -4.10 31.51 -15.58
N ASP A 361 -4.80 32.17 -14.65
CA ASP A 361 -6.09 32.84 -14.89
C ASP A 361 -5.82 34.32 -15.22
N HIS A 362 -6.03 34.71 -16.47
CA HIS A 362 -5.82 36.09 -16.95
C HIS A 362 -6.85 37.08 -16.42
N LYS A 363 -8.04 36.58 -16.05
CA LYS A 363 -9.10 37.45 -15.53
C LYS A 363 -8.78 37.89 -14.10
N ASP A 364 -8.35 36.99 -13.27
CA ASP A 364 -8.06 37.26 -11.86
C ASP A 364 -6.58 37.55 -11.61
N ASN A 365 -5.72 37.38 -12.62
CA ASN A 365 -4.26 37.48 -12.53
C ASN A 365 -3.72 36.58 -11.39
N LYS A 366 -4.07 35.29 -11.46
CA LYS A 366 -3.73 34.32 -10.41
C LYS A 366 -3.32 32.95 -10.94
N LEU A 367 -2.44 32.32 -10.19
CA LEU A 367 -2.06 30.93 -10.42
C LEU A 367 -3.23 30.00 -10.03
N VAL A 368 -3.67 29.18 -10.97
CA VAL A 368 -4.76 28.21 -10.78
C VAL A 368 -4.25 26.91 -10.16
N GLY A 369 -3.14 26.40 -10.69
CA GLY A 369 -2.54 25.16 -10.24
C GLY A 369 -1.23 24.89 -10.96
N ALA A 370 -0.49 23.88 -10.50
CA ALA A 370 0.80 23.55 -11.07
C ALA A 370 1.18 22.08 -10.86
N TYR A 371 2.05 21.60 -11.76
CA TYR A 371 2.73 20.31 -11.66
C TYR A 371 4.23 20.51 -11.82
N ARG A 372 5.01 19.66 -11.19
CA ARG A 372 6.45 19.57 -11.40
C ARG A 372 6.73 18.39 -12.35
N LEU A 373 7.48 18.63 -13.44
CA LEU A 373 7.75 17.64 -14.49
C LEU A 373 9.26 17.39 -14.58
N GLY A 374 9.68 16.16 -14.34
CA GLY A 374 11.05 15.72 -14.56
C GLY A 374 11.17 14.99 -15.90
N LEU A 375 11.97 15.50 -16.82
CA LEU A 375 12.31 14.79 -18.06
C LEU A 375 13.40 13.78 -17.71
N VAL A 376 12.99 12.54 -17.45
CA VAL A 376 13.84 11.49 -16.85
C VAL A 376 15.15 11.34 -17.62
N ASP A 377 15.08 11.24 -18.96
CA ASP A 377 16.26 11.05 -19.78
C ASP A 377 17.23 12.23 -19.66
N LYS A 378 16.73 13.46 -19.71
CA LYS A 378 17.58 14.66 -19.59
C LYS A 378 18.23 14.73 -18.21
N ILE A 379 17.47 14.41 -17.17
CA ILE A 379 17.96 14.44 -15.77
C ILE A 379 19.08 13.38 -15.62
N LEU A 380 18.87 12.17 -16.15
CA LEU A 380 19.86 11.08 -16.04
C LEU A 380 21.10 11.33 -16.90
N HIS A 381 20.98 12.03 -18.02
CA HIS A 381 22.14 12.45 -18.84
C HIS A 381 23.06 13.41 -18.08
N GLN A 382 22.49 14.24 -17.21
CA GLN A 382 23.24 15.25 -16.44
C GLN A 382 23.60 14.77 -15.03
N GLY A 383 23.03 13.67 -14.57
CA GLY A 383 23.19 13.21 -13.19
C GLY A 383 23.08 11.70 -13.06
N ASN A 384 22.65 11.27 -11.88
CA ASN A 384 22.42 9.86 -11.59
C ASN A 384 20.98 9.70 -11.06
N LEU A 385 20.62 8.48 -10.65
CA LEU A 385 19.28 8.20 -10.13
C LEU A 385 18.87 9.13 -8.97
N ALA A 386 19.82 9.57 -8.15
CA ALA A 386 19.53 10.46 -7.02
C ALA A 386 19.06 11.85 -7.46
N ALA A 387 19.21 12.21 -8.75
CA ALA A 387 18.66 13.44 -9.31
C ALA A 387 17.16 13.35 -9.64
N LEU A 388 16.58 12.14 -9.51
CA LEU A 388 15.13 11.93 -9.64
C LEU A 388 14.45 12.00 -8.27
N TYR A 389 13.36 12.74 -8.16
CA TYR A 389 12.61 12.88 -6.92
C TYR A 389 12.06 11.53 -6.45
N THR A 390 11.51 10.73 -7.38
CA THR A 390 10.97 9.41 -7.03
C THR A 390 12.05 8.47 -6.46
N TYR A 391 13.32 8.66 -6.81
CA TYR A 391 14.40 7.85 -6.23
C TYR A 391 14.61 8.14 -4.73
N SER A 392 14.18 9.32 -4.27
CA SER A 392 14.20 9.61 -2.82
C SER A 392 13.11 8.86 -2.06
N LEU A 393 12.07 8.39 -2.77
CA LEU A 393 10.91 7.69 -2.19
C LEU A 393 10.95 6.17 -2.42
N PHE A 394 11.50 5.74 -3.55
CA PHE A 394 11.47 4.35 -4.00
C PHE A 394 12.89 3.89 -4.38
N ARG A 395 13.16 2.61 -4.16
CA ARG A 395 14.41 1.99 -4.62
C ARG A 395 14.15 1.24 -5.93
N TYR A 396 14.83 1.66 -6.99
CA TYR A 396 14.80 1.03 -8.30
C TYR A 396 16.15 1.26 -8.98
N ASP A 397 16.44 0.50 -10.03
CA ASP A 397 17.72 0.63 -10.74
C ASP A 397 17.52 1.16 -12.17
N ASN A 398 18.63 1.42 -12.83
CA ASN A 398 18.64 1.93 -14.20
C ASN A 398 18.02 0.97 -15.22
N THR A 399 18.02 -0.34 -14.95
CA THR A 399 17.45 -1.31 -15.89
C THR A 399 15.93 -1.15 -15.99
N LEU A 400 15.28 -0.78 -14.88
CA LEU A 400 13.84 -0.50 -14.88
C LEU A 400 13.53 0.70 -15.79
N LEU A 401 14.27 1.79 -15.64
CA LEU A 401 14.04 3.02 -16.42
C LEU A 401 14.33 2.82 -17.91
N LYS A 402 15.39 2.05 -18.25
CA LYS A 402 15.72 1.73 -19.64
C LYS A 402 14.60 0.95 -20.36
N GLN A 403 13.81 0.15 -19.61
CA GLN A 403 12.69 -0.58 -20.19
C GLN A 403 11.55 0.34 -20.61
N PHE A 404 11.43 1.50 -19.98
CA PHE A 404 10.34 2.44 -20.26
C PHE A 404 10.67 3.38 -21.44
N GLY A 405 11.94 3.60 -21.73
CA GLY A 405 12.35 4.60 -22.72
C GLY A 405 12.12 6.03 -22.22
N PRO A 406 11.95 6.99 -23.14
CA PRO A 406 11.74 8.39 -22.76
C PRO A 406 10.54 8.52 -21.80
N SER A 407 10.77 9.11 -20.64
CA SER A 407 9.80 9.11 -19.55
C SER A 407 9.70 10.49 -18.90
N ILE A 408 8.54 10.77 -18.32
CA ILE A 408 8.31 12.01 -17.56
C ILE A 408 7.92 11.62 -16.14
N GLU A 409 8.64 12.16 -15.18
CA GLU A 409 8.29 12.06 -13.77
C GLU A 409 7.36 13.23 -13.41
N LEU A 410 6.15 12.90 -12.90
CA LEU A 410 5.16 13.89 -12.48
C LEU A 410 5.13 13.97 -10.96
N GLY A 411 5.10 15.21 -10.42
CA GLY A 411 5.01 15.38 -8.99
C GLY A 411 4.49 16.75 -8.59
N ARG A 412 4.30 16.92 -7.29
CA ARG A 412 3.88 18.19 -6.69
C ARG A 412 2.63 18.80 -7.36
N SER A 413 1.61 17.96 -7.59
CA SER A 413 0.33 18.38 -8.17
C SER A 413 -0.46 19.24 -7.20
N ILE A 414 -0.82 20.45 -7.60
CA ILE A 414 -1.65 21.34 -6.77
C ILE A 414 -2.69 22.09 -7.60
N ILE A 415 -3.84 22.34 -6.95
CA ILE A 415 -4.85 23.28 -7.44
C ILE A 415 -5.16 24.24 -6.27
N ALA A 416 -5.05 25.54 -6.53
CA ALA A 416 -5.34 26.57 -5.52
C ALA A 416 -6.79 26.44 -5.05
N LYS A 417 -7.02 26.59 -3.75
CA LYS A 417 -8.29 26.35 -3.05
C LYS A 417 -9.51 26.98 -3.76
N LYS A 418 -9.35 28.18 -4.30
CA LYS A 418 -10.40 28.91 -5.02
C LYS A 418 -10.90 28.11 -6.25
N TYR A 419 -10.01 27.35 -6.90
CA TYR A 419 -10.30 26.68 -8.17
C TYR A 419 -10.63 25.18 -7.98
N GLN A 420 -10.52 24.67 -6.78
CA GLN A 420 -10.90 23.28 -6.47
C GLN A 420 -12.41 23.09 -6.66
N ARG A 421 -12.82 21.96 -7.22
CA ARG A 421 -14.21 21.62 -7.54
C ARG A 421 -14.86 22.52 -8.59
N SER A 422 -14.07 23.33 -9.31
CA SER A 422 -14.58 24.12 -10.43
C SER A 422 -14.63 23.27 -11.70
N PRO A 423 -15.77 23.19 -12.41
CA PRO A 423 -15.84 22.46 -13.69
C PRO A 423 -14.87 23.02 -14.74
N THR A 424 -14.50 24.29 -14.65
CA THR A 424 -13.55 24.95 -15.55
C THR A 424 -12.09 24.61 -15.22
N ALA A 425 -11.79 24.39 -13.99
CA ALA A 425 -10.44 23.96 -13.59
C ALA A 425 -10.17 22.48 -13.83
N UNK A 426 -11.16 21.93 -13.64
CA UNK A 426 -11.05 20.61 -13.79
C UNK A 426 -11.23 20.16 -15.11
N GLY A 427 -11.72 20.81 -15.70
CA GLY A 427 -12.42 20.26 -16.85
C GLY A 427 -11.57 20.01 -18.07
N LYS A 428 -10.66 20.80 -18.46
CA LYS A 428 -10.05 20.62 -19.78
C LYS A 428 -8.54 20.90 -19.84
N VAL A 429 -7.98 21.52 -18.84
CA VAL A 429 -6.57 21.90 -18.85
C VAL A 429 -5.73 21.00 -17.94
N ILE A 430 -6.34 20.46 -16.91
CA ILE A 430 -5.71 19.47 -16.03
C ILE A 430 -6.47 18.15 -16.20
N ALA A 431 -6.30 17.54 -17.36
CA ALA A 431 -6.96 16.27 -17.68
C ALA A 431 -6.25 15.05 -17.07
N PHE A 432 -5.26 15.26 -16.24
CA PHE A 432 -4.79 14.23 -15.35
C PHE A 432 -5.61 14.35 -14.08
N ASN A 433 -6.84 13.90 -14.19
CA ASN A 433 -7.76 13.86 -13.10
C ASN A 433 -7.15 13.03 -12.00
N VAL A 434 -6.70 13.70 -10.98
CA VAL A 434 -6.61 13.05 -9.69
C VAL A 434 -8.06 12.81 -9.31
N ASP A 435 -8.52 11.62 -9.54
CA ASP A 435 -9.87 11.21 -9.17
C ASP A 435 -10.06 11.57 -7.70
N HIS A 436 -11.21 12.14 -7.35
CA HIS A 436 -11.52 12.49 -5.97
C HIS A 436 -11.47 11.29 -5.02
N ASP A 437 -11.41 10.08 -5.58
CA ASP A 437 -11.25 8.86 -4.81
C ASP A 437 -9.78 8.59 -4.41
N PHE A 438 -8.82 9.37 -4.91
CA PHE A 438 -7.42 9.30 -4.50
C PHE A 438 -7.08 10.26 -3.34
N GLN A 439 -7.94 10.41 -2.39
CA GLN A 439 -7.60 11.04 -1.11
C GLN A 439 -6.92 10.04 -0.15
N ASP A 440 -6.54 8.91 -0.65
CA ASP A 440 -5.86 7.89 0.12
C ASP A 440 -4.45 7.77 -0.43
N ALA A 441 -3.58 7.93 0.43
CA ALA A 441 -2.15 7.74 0.50
C ALA A 441 -1.58 6.58 -0.35
N LEU A 442 -2.03 6.45 -1.60
CA LEU A 442 -1.42 5.54 -2.57
C LEU A 442 -0.32 6.29 -3.31
N ASP A 443 0.73 6.67 -2.58
CA ASP A 443 1.97 7.12 -3.19
C ASP A 443 2.67 5.90 -3.82
N GLY A 444 2.00 5.32 -4.81
CA GLY A 444 2.59 4.29 -5.65
C GLY A 444 3.28 4.91 -6.85
N LEU A 445 4.39 4.36 -7.26
CA LEU A 445 4.99 4.71 -8.54
C LEU A 445 4.08 4.15 -9.65
N LEU A 446 3.23 5.02 -10.21
CA LEU A 446 2.39 4.65 -11.36
C LEU A 446 3.18 4.87 -12.64
N VAL A 447 3.49 3.81 -13.34
CA VAL A 447 4.10 3.89 -14.66
C VAL A 447 3.01 3.69 -15.71
N VAL A 448 2.75 4.72 -16.50
CA VAL A 448 1.80 4.66 -17.60
C VAL A 448 2.58 4.63 -18.90
N ASP A 449 2.43 3.56 -19.68
CA ASP A 449 3.04 3.49 -21.00
C ASP A 449 2.12 4.23 -22.00
N LEU A 450 2.55 5.41 -22.37
CA LEU A 450 1.77 6.27 -23.25
C LEU A 450 1.73 5.78 -24.70
N ARG A 451 2.60 4.84 -25.09
CA ARG A 451 2.59 4.24 -26.44
C ARG A 451 1.32 3.41 -26.67
N ASP A 452 0.78 2.84 -25.60
CA ASP A 452 -0.44 2.01 -25.67
C ASP A 452 -1.72 2.82 -25.49
N VAL A 453 -1.62 4.13 -25.21
CA VAL A 453 -2.81 4.97 -25.01
C VAL A 453 -3.33 5.44 -26.39
N SER A 454 -4.51 5.00 -26.76
CA SER A 454 -5.10 5.38 -28.04
C SER A 454 -5.51 6.86 -28.06
N GLN A 455 -5.42 7.47 -29.23
CA GLN A 455 -5.89 8.85 -29.44
C GLN A 455 -7.33 9.03 -28.96
N ARG A 456 -8.16 8.01 -29.19
CA ARG A 456 -9.58 8.03 -28.79
C ARG A 456 -9.74 8.04 -27.27
N GLN A 457 -8.90 7.31 -26.55
CA GLN A 457 -8.90 7.31 -25.09
C GLN A 457 -8.40 8.66 -24.55
N LEU A 458 -7.29 9.18 -25.09
CA LEU A 458 -6.78 10.50 -24.71
C LEU A 458 -7.82 11.60 -24.99
N ALA A 459 -8.49 11.55 -26.14
CA ALA A 459 -9.50 12.53 -26.52
C ALA A 459 -10.69 12.55 -25.55
N LYS A 460 -11.03 11.41 -24.96
CA LYS A 460 -12.10 11.30 -23.95
C LYS A 460 -11.78 12.14 -22.70
N TYR A 461 -10.50 12.22 -22.33
CA TYR A 461 -10.07 12.88 -21.11
C TYR A 461 -9.57 14.32 -21.31
N MET A 462 -8.92 14.60 -22.42
CA MET A 462 -8.31 15.90 -22.64
C MET A 462 -8.84 16.68 -23.85
N GLY A 463 -9.82 16.09 -24.57
CA GLY A 463 -10.37 16.65 -25.80
C GLY A 463 -9.57 16.28 -27.04
N THR A 464 -10.25 16.20 -28.18
CA THR A 464 -9.67 15.70 -29.45
C THR A 464 -8.45 16.51 -29.88
N HIS A 465 -8.54 17.85 -29.78
CA HIS A 465 -7.49 18.75 -30.26
C HIS A 465 -6.21 18.61 -29.41
N ALA A 466 -6.37 18.58 -28.10
CA ALA A 466 -5.23 18.43 -27.16
C ALA A 466 -4.59 17.04 -27.33
N ALA A 467 -5.39 15.99 -27.50
CA ALA A 467 -4.88 14.63 -27.73
C ALA A 467 -4.08 14.52 -29.02
N THR A 468 -4.57 15.16 -30.10
CA THR A 468 -3.87 15.20 -31.38
C THR A 468 -2.53 15.94 -31.27
N SER A 469 -2.52 17.11 -30.61
CA SER A 469 -1.32 17.90 -30.40
C SER A 469 -0.29 17.14 -29.56
N TYR A 470 -0.75 16.49 -28.49
CA TYR A 470 0.10 15.70 -27.60
C TYR A 470 0.75 14.54 -28.35
N LEU A 471 -0.04 13.77 -29.13
CA LEU A 471 0.49 12.63 -29.89
C LEU A 471 1.42 13.08 -31.04
N SER A 472 1.12 14.21 -31.67
CA SER A 472 1.98 14.78 -32.72
C SER A 472 3.33 15.23 -32.16
N TYR A 473 3.34 15.83 -30.98
CA TYR A 473 4.56 16.22 -30.28
C TYR A 473 5.43 15.00 -29.98
N HIS A 474 4.83 13.94 -29.45
CA HIS A 474 5.55 12.71 -29.14
C HIS A 474 6.10 12.01 -30.39
N LYS A 475 5.32 11.99 -31.48
CA LYS A 475 5.74 11.38 -32.73
C LYS A 475 6.93 12.12 -33.35
N ALA A 476 6.88 13.47 -33.36
CA ALA A 476 7.96 14.31 -33.88
C ALA A 476 9.27 14.14 -33.11
N HIS A 477 9.18 13.88 -31.78
CA HIS A 477 10.37 13.71 -30.95
C HIS A 477 10.93 12.28 -31.02
N ASN A 478 10.10 11.26 -31.21
CA ASN A 478 10.58 9.90 -31.41
C ASN A 478 11.32 9.70 -32.73
N ASP A 479 10.89 10.40 -33.79
CA ASP A 479 11.54 10.33 -35.10
C ASP A 479 12.94 10.98 -35.10
N THR A 480 13.24 11.85 -34.10
CA THR A 480 14.55 12.49 -33.97
C THR A 480 15.58 11.61 -33.25
N TYR A 481 15.14 10.61 -32.50
CA TYR A 481 16.02 9.68 -31.77
C TYR A 481 16.39 8.41 -32.56
N ASN A 482 15.69 8.15 -33.66
CA ASN A 482 15.94 6.99 -34.51
C ASN A 482 16.80 7.30 -35.77
N ARG A 483 17.47 8.45 -35.78
CA ARG A 483 18.44 8.81 -36.83
C ARG A 483 19.87 8.93 -36.29
#